data_bc6ae631c60938876ffb36d4072e0ffe
#
_entry.id   bc6ae631c60938876ffb36d4072e0ffe
#
_cell.length_a   1.000
_cell.length_b   1.000
_cell.length_c   1.000
_cell.angle_alpha   90.00
_cell.angle_beta   90.00
_cell.angle_gamma   90.00
#
_symmetry.space_group_name_H-M   'P 1'
#
loop_
_entity.id
_entity.type
_entity.pdbx_description
1 polymer ?
#
loop_
_entity_poly.entity_id
_entity_poly.type
_entity_poly.pdbx_seq_one_letter_code
_entity_poly.pdbx_strand_id
1 'polypeptide(L)' 'MTIDEAKRHPAYRQACEWCRKNGIRGTMDDIDFGIPVMAYLAGYDKAKKERVRE' A
#
# COMPACT_ATOMS: atom_id res chain seq x y z
N MET A 1 -8.34 2.07 -6.14
CA MET A 1 -7.39 3.08 -5.61
C MET A 1 -6.46 3.55 -6.71
N THR A 2 -6.25 4.85 -6.82
CA THR A 2 -5.32 5.43 -7.79
C THR A 2 -3.95 5.64 -7.14
N ILE A 3 -2.94 5.95 -7.98
CA ILE A 3 -1.59 6.25 -7.47
C ILE A 3 -1.63 7.47 -6.54
N ASP A 4 -2.38 8.50 -6.90
CA ASP A 4 -2.49 9.70 -6.06
C ASP A 4 -3.13 9.39 -4.72
N GLU A 5 -4.17 8.58 -4.70
CA GLU A 5 -4.81 8.16 -3.47
C GLU A 5 -3.85 7.37 -2.59
N ALA A 6 -3.08 6.47 -3.20
CA ALA A 6 -2.09 5.69 -2.47
C ALA A 6 -1.05 6.60 -1.81
N LYS A 7 -0.55 7.61 -2.53
CA LYS A 7 0.45 8.54 -1.99
C LYS A 7 -0.08 9.36 -0.82
N ARG A 8 -1.38 9.59 -0.76
CA ARG A 8 -2.03 10.34 0.32
C ARG A 8 -2.47 9.46 1.49
N HIS A 9 -2.37 8.16 1.32
CA HIS A 9 -2.82 7.21 2.34
C HIS A 9 -1.95 7.31 3.59
N PRO A 10 -2.54 7.28 4.80
CA PRO A 10 -1.75 7.35 6.04
C PRO A 10 -0.74 6.21 6.19
N ALA A 11 -1.03 5.05 5.65
CA ALA A 11 -0.14 3.89 5.71
C ALA A 11 0.79 3.77 4.51
N TYR A 12 0.87 4.77 3.66
CA TYR A 12 1.69 4.73 2.44
C TYR A 12 3.16 4.40 2.76
N ARG A 13 3.72 5.06 3.77
CA ARG A 13 5.11 4.83 4.17
C ARG A 13 5.33 3.39 4.60
N GLN A 14 4.40 2.83 5.37
CA GLN A 14 4.47 1.43 5.80
C GLN A 14 4.43 0.48 4.61
N ALA A 15 3.57 0.78 3.64
CA ALA A 15 3.46 -0.03 2.43
C ALA A 15 4.78 -0.02 1.64
N CYS A 16 5.42 1.14 1.50
CA CYS A 16 6.70 1.24 0.82
C CYS A 16 7.80 0.47 1.55
N GLU A 17 7.85 0.56 2.86
CA GLU A 17 8.82 -0.18 3.66
C GLU A 17 8.61 -1.68 3.55
N TRP A 18 7.35 -2.13 3.57
CA TRP A 18 7.02 -3.53 3.40
C TRP A 18 7.53 -4.05 2.05
N CYS A 19 7.31 -3.28 0.97
CA CYS A 19 7.80 -3.65 -0.35
C CYS A 19 9.32 -3.78 -0.36
N ARG A 20 10.03 -2.83 0.24
CA ARG A 20 11.50 -2.86 0.29
C ARG A 20 12.00 -4.08 1.05
N LYS A 21 11.36 -4.43 2.15
CA LYS A 21 11.71 -5.61 2.94
C LYS A 21 11.52 -6.91 2.16
N ASN A 22 10.62 -6.90 1.21
CA ASN A 22 10.34 -8.07 0.37
C ASN A 22 11.12 -8.04 -0.95
N GLY A 23 12.11 -7.17 -1.06
CA GLY A 23 12.96 -7.10 -2.24
C GLY A 23 12.34 -6.37 -3.43
N ILE A 24 11.20 -5.72 -3.23
CA ILE A 24 10.52 -4.96 -4.27
C ILE A 24 11.07 -3.53 -4.24
N ARG A 25 11.69 -3.10 -5.31
CA ARG A 25 12.29 -1.77 -5.42
C ARG A 25 11.70 -1.01 -6.58
N GLY A 26 11.72 0.32 -6.48
CA GLY A 26 11.25 1.20 -7.52
C GLY A 26 10.47 2.38 -6.96
N THR A 27 9.64 2.98 -7.81
CA THR A 27 8.80 4.10 -7.43
C THR A 27 7.34 3.78 -7.79
N MET A 28 6.42 4.62 -7.33
CA MET A 28 5.00 4.43 -7.64
C MET A 28 4.70 4.50 -9.14
N ASP A 29 5.60 5.08 -9.92
CA ASP A 29 5.44 5.13 -11.38
C ASP A 29 5.75 3.76 -12.02
N ASP A 30 6.47 2.91 -11.32
CA ASP A 30 6.76 1.54 -11.79
C ASP A 30 5.61 0.62 -11.43
N ILE A 31 5.14 -0.16 -12.41
CA ILE A 31 4.06 -1.12 -12.19
C ILE A 31 4.48 -2.15 -11.14
N ASP A 32 5.74 -2.62 -11.21
CA ASP A 32 6.25 -3.64 -10.30
C ASP A 32 6.30 -3.18 -8.84
N PHE A 33 6.36 -1.88 -8.59
CA PHE A 33 6.34 -1.33 -7.24
C PHE A 33 4.95 -0.84 -6.86
N GLY A 34 4.27 -0.15 -7.77
CA GLY A 34 2.97 0.46 -7.49
C GLY A 34 1.88 -0.56 -7.17
N ILE A 35 1.82 -1.67 -7.92
CA ILE A 35 0.80 -2.70 -7.68
C ILE A 35 0.91 -3.31 -6.29
N PRO A 36 2.09 -3.77 -5.83
CA PRO A 36 2.23 -4.28 -4.46
C PRO A 36 1.89 -3.24 -3.39
N VAL A 37 2.28 -1.98 -3.58
CA VAL A 37 1.96 -0.91 -2.63
C VAL A 37 0.45 -0.73 -2.53
N MET A 38 -0.23 -0.65 -3.65
CA MET A 38 -1.69 -0.48 -3.66
C MET A 38 -2.39 -1.70 -3.07
N ALA A 39 -1.90 -2.90 -3.34
CA ALA A 39 -2.45 -4.12 -2.75
C ALA A 39 -2.30 -4.12 -1.23
N TYR A 40 -1.14 -3.69 -0.73
CA TYR A 40 -0.92 -3.57 0.70
C TYR A 40 -1.91 -2.60 1.34
N LEU A 41 -2.09 -1.43 0.73
CA LEU A 41 -3.00 -0.42 1.25
C LEU A 41 -4.45 -0.87 1.22
N ALA A 42 -4.85 -1.56 0.17
CA ALA A 42 -6.20 -2.10 0.08
C ALA A 42 -6.45 -3.14 1.18
N GLY A 43 -5.48 -4.02 1.42
CA GLY A 43 -5.56 -5.00 2.50
C GLY A 43 -5.59 -4.33 3.88
N TYR A 44 -4.80 -3.29 4.06
CA TYR A 44 -4.78 -2.51 5.30
C TYR A 44 -6.16 -1.92 5.59
N ASP A 45 -6.77 -1.29 4.60
CA ASP A 45 -8.10 -0.68 4.76
C ASP A 45 -9.16 -1.72 5.06
N LYS A 46 -9.09 -2.87 4.40
CA LYS A 46 -10.03 -3.97 4.62
C LYS A 46 -9.90 -4.51 6.04
N ALA A 47 -8.70 -4.73 6.50
CA ALA A 47 -8.45 -5.22 7.85
C ALA A 47 -8.94 -4.22 8.90
N LYS A 48 -8.73 -2.94 8.66
CA LYS A 48 -9.19 -1.88 9.56
C LYS A 48 -10.72 -1.82 9.62
N LYS A 49 -11.38 -1.98 8.48
CA LYS A 49 -12.84 -2.03 8.41
C LYS A 49 -13.39 -3.21 9.21
N GLU A 50 -12.79 -4.37 9.08
CA GLU A 50 -13.21 -5.56 9.79
C GLU A 50 -13.08 -5.38 11.31
N ARG A 51 -12.02 -4.70 11.75
CA ARG A 51 -11.83 -4.42 13.18
C ARG A 51 -12.89 -3.49 13.73
N VAL A 52 -13.30 -2.51 12.95
CA VAL A 52 -14.30 -1.53 13.38
C VAL A 52 -15.67 -2.17 13.55
N ARG A 53 -15.94 -3.26 12.84
CA ARG A 53 -17.24 -3.95 12.92
C ARG A 53 -17.45 -4.69 14.23
N GLU A 54 -16.40 -4.95 14.95
CA GLU A 54 -16.50 -5.57 16.27
C GLU A 54 -16.76 -4.53 17.35
#